data_b84a78ba58e26b2be859d4208bc9d3d5
#
_entry.id   b84a78ba58e26b2be859d4208bc9d3d5
#
_cell.length_a   1.000
_cell.length_b   1.000
_cell.length_c   1.000
_cell.angle_alpha   90.00
_cell.angle_beta   90.00
_cell.angle_gamma   90.00
#
_symmetry.space_group_name_H-M   'P 1'
#
loop_
_entity.id
_entity.type
_entity.pdbx_description
1 polymer ?
#
loop_
_entity_poly.entity_id
_entity_poly.type
_entity_poly.pdbx_seq_one_letter_code
_entity_poly.pdbx_strand_id
1 'polypeptide(L)'
;GFKRNIFGGTFGGPIKRDKLFFFVNYEGTRERNDGPTTTSVAPQAWRNGDLSAFPNNIVDPTNGQPVPGKQIPVSRFGPTARALFGNPALYPLPNQVGFGPLGVNGNYAAGFANLINNNQGDVKVDYRLSPKDNLMARYSNGAYETLGSRAALPVFMTGGTDNPTQSAVVNWNRTFSATIVNEARVSYSRVVIQDRPIDWSGQLGTDANARFGIPGGQPIAGLSNIATGQVAGIGSLGIASNTADNKFIYYNNLTWQKNKHLIKLGGNFMRYQQNRYYSGNNGVLGIFR
;
A
#
# COMPACT_ATOMS: atom_id res chain seq x y z
N GLY A 1 18.75 -9.42 -0.06
CA GLY A 1 19.03 -9.47 -1.51
C GLY A 1 17.90 -8.90 -2.34
N PHE A 2 18.20 -8.58 -3.60
CA PHE A 2 17.22 -8.06 -4.55
C PHE A 2 17.05 -9.06 -5.69
N LYS A 3 15.79 -9.41 -5.99
CA LYS A 3 15.42 -10.27 -7.12
C LYS A 3 14.23 -9.65 -7.82
N ARG A 4 14.35 -9.46 -9.15
CA ARG A 4 13.26 -8.96 -9.98
C ARG A 4 13.12 -9.84 -11.22
N ASN A 5 11.91 -10.30 -11.46
CA ASN A 5 11.55 -11.07 -12.65
C ASN A 5 10.41 -10.32 -13.36
N ILE A 6 10.58 -10.16 -14.68
CA ILE A 6 9.55 -9.64 -15.56
C ILE A 6 9.32 -10.70 -16.61
N PHE A 7 8.08 -11.07 -16.83
CA PHE A 7 7.67 -12.08 -17.79
C PHE A 7 6.35 -11.69 -18.43
N GLY A 8 6.14 -12.12 -19.65
CA GLY A 8 4.93 -11.79 -20.38
C GLY A 8 4.93 -12.35 -21.77
N GLY A 9 3.89 -12.04 -22.49
CA GLY A 9 3.72 -12.43 -23.86
C GLY A 9 2.65 -11.65 -24.57
N THR A 10 2.73 -11.66 -25.88
CA THR A 10 1.77 -11.00 -26.76
C THR A 10 1.27 -12.00 -27.80
N PHE A 11 0.00 -11.86 -28.15
CA PHE A 11 -0.59 -12.64 -29.22
C PHE A 11 -1.59 -11.78 -29.99
N GLY A 12 -1.59 -11.88 -31.31
CA GLY A 12 -2.51 -11.11 -32.12
C GLY A 12 -2.55 -11.59 -33.56
N GLY A 13 -3.59 -11.18 -34.26
CA GLY A 13 -3.77 -11.54 -35.65
C GLY A 13 -5.14 -11.17 -36.18
N PRO A 14 -5.44 -11.56 -37.44
CA PRO A 14 -6.73 -11.35 -38.04
C PRO A 14 -7.76 -12.37 -37.53
N ILE A 15 -8.90 -11.88 -37.02
CA ILE A 15 -10.11 -12.69 -36.85
C ILE A 15 -10.79 -12.86 -38.21
N LYS A 16 -10.85 -11.75 -38.97
CA LYS A 16 -11.29 -11.74 -40.36
C LYS A 16 -10.28 -10.94 -41.16
N ARG A 17 -9.69 -11.57 -42.18
CA ARG A 17 -8.69 -10.93 -43.05
C ARG A 17 -9.20 -9.58 -43.58
N ASP A 18 -8.29 -8.61 -43.57
CA ASP A 18 -8.50 -7.23 -44.05
C ASP A 18 -9.61 -6.43 -43.35
N LYS A 19 -10.24 -7.03 -42.32
CA LYS A 19 -11.42 -6.43 -41.68
C LYS A 19 -11.38 -6.33 -40.18
N LEU A 20 -11.00 -7.42 -39.48
CA LEU A 20 -11.07 -7.49 -38.04
C LEU A 20 -9.80 -8.15 -37.48
N PHE A 21 -9.15 -7.41 -36.59
CA PHE A 21 -7.90 -7.83 -35.94
C PHE A 21 -8.05 -7.74 -34.45
N PHE A 22 -7.32 -8.60 -33.74
CA PHE A 22 -7.21 -8.55 -32.31
C PHE A 22 -5.74 -8.55 -31.88
N PHE A 23 -5.50 -8.04 -30.71
CA PHE A 23 -4.21 -8.11 -30.01
C PHE A 23 -4.46 -8.27 -28.52
N VAL A 24 -3.70 -9.13 -27.89
CA VAL A 24 -3.70 -9.33 -26.44
C VAL A 24 -2.27 -9.32 -25.95
N ASN A 25 -2.05 -8.77 -24.78
CA ASN A 25 -0.78 -8.88 -24.07
C ASN A 25 -1.02 -9.17 -22.58
N TYR A 26 -0.01 -9.71 -21.98
CA TYR A 26 0.12 -9.84 -20.53
C TYR A 26 1.56 -9.61 -20.13
N GLU A 27 1.77 -8.87 -19.02
CA GLU A 27 3.06 -8.72 -18.37
C GLU A 27 2.91 -8.87 -16.86
N GLY A 28 3.78 -9.66 -16.28
CA GLY A 28 3.89 -9.84 -14.83
C GLY A 28 5.26 -9.43 -14.32
N THR A 29 5.28 -8.66 -13.22
CA THR A 29 6.50 -8.33 -12.48
C THR A 29 6.42 -8.95 -11.09
N ARG A 30 7.51 -9.58 -10.66
CA ARG A 30 7.68 -10.11 -9.31
C ARG A 30 9.00 -9.59 -8.76
N GLU A 31 8.90 -8.77 -7.73
CA GLU A 31 10.06 -8.21 -7.07
C GLU A 31 10.11 -8.66 -5.62
N ARG A 32 11.29 -9.02 -5.19
CA ARG A 32 11.63 -9.41 -3.83
C ARG A 32 12.84 -8.61 -3.41
N ASN A 33 12.68 -7.80 -2.38
CA ASN A 33 13.76 -6.99 -1.83
C ASN A 33 13.90 -7.29 -0.34
N ASP A 34 14.92 -8.08 -0.02
CA ASP A 34 15.23 -8.51 1.34
C ASP A 34 16.49 -7.79 1.81
N GLY A 35 16.49 -7.31 3.02
CA GLY A 35 17.62 -6.59 3.58
C GLY A 35 17.68 -6.64 5.11
N PRO A 36 18.80 -6.20 5.68
CA PRO A 36 18.90 -6.00 7.11
C PRO A 36 18.14 -4.75 7.53
N THR A 37 17.56 -4.80 8.70
CA THR A 37 17.02 -3.63 9.40
C THR A 37 17.37 -3.76 10.88
N THR A 38 17.51 -2.62 11.55
CA THR A 38 17.81 -2.58 12.98
C THR A 38 16.76 -1.78 13.72
N THR A 39 16.49 -2.15 14.95
CA THR A 39 15.60 -1.43 15.85
C THR A 39 16.07 -1.54 17.29
N SER A 40 15.37 -0.88 18.19
CA SER A 40 15.69 -0.89 19.62
C SER A 40 14.61 -1.66 20.37
N VAL A 41 15.01 -2.61 21.19
CA VAL A 41 14.09 -3.40 22.02
C VAL A 41 14.49 -3.32 23.49
N ALA A 42 13.53 -3.55 24.39
CA ALA A 42 13.78 -3.57 25.82
C ALA A 42 14.72 -4.72 26.19
N PRO A 43 15.85 -4.45 26.88
CA PRO A 43 16.75 -5.47 27.37
C PRO A 43 16.12 -6.29 28.53
N GLN A 44 16.72 -7.43 28.86
CA GLN A 44 16.17 -8.31 29.87
C GLN A 44 16.00 -7.61 31.25
N ALA A 45 16.93 -6.71 31.61
CA ALA A 45 16.81 -5.94 32.83
C ALA A 45 15.49 -5.18 32.95
N TRP A 46 15.12 -4.45 31.87
CA TRP A 46 13.84 -3.69 31.84
C TRP A 46 12.63 -4.62 31.91
N ARG A 47 12.72 -5.80 31.28
CA ARG A 47 11.64 -6.81 31.32
C ARG A 47 11.48 -7.43 32.74
N ASN A 48 12.50 -7.36 33.55
CA ASN A 48 12.46 -7.74 34.95
C ASN A 48 12.12 -6.58 35.89
N GLY A 49 11.87 -5.37 35.32
CA GLY A 49 11.53 -4.16 36.08
C GLY A 49 12.71 -3.35 36.55
N ASP A 50 13.94 -3.72 36.20
CA ASP A 50 15.15 -2.98 36.54
C ASP A 50 15.40 -1.84 35.57
N LEU A 51 15.14 -0.63 36.03
CA LEU A 51 15.34 0.61 35.32
C LEU A 51 16.48 1.45 35.88
N SER A 52 17.38 0.83 36.66
CA SER A 52 18.51 1.50 37.32
C SER A 52 19.45 2.24 36.34
N ALA A 53 19.56 1.75 35.14
CA ALA A 53 20.35 2.37 34.07
C ALA A 53 19.84 3.77 33.60
N PHE A 54 18.60 4.11 33.89
CA PHE A 54 18.07 5.45 33.52
C PHE A 54 18.73 6.54 34.38
N PRO A 55 19.18 7.66 33.78
CA PRO A 55 19.83 8.73 34.53
C PRO A 55 18.86 9.43 35.49
N ASN A 56 17.62 9.64 35.03
CA ASN A 56 16.59 10.36 35.80
C ASN A 56 15.86 9.44 36.78
N ASN A 57 15.20 10.04 37.76
CA ASN A 57 14.31 9.29 38.64
C ASN A 57 13.09 8.79 37.87
N ILE A 58 12.69 7.57 38.13
CA ILE A 58 11.43 6.99 37.66
C ILE A 58 10.37 7.33 38.71
N VAL A 59 9.30 8.00 38.26
CA VAL A 59 8.21 8.41 39.13
C VAL A 59 7.02 7.49 38.92
N ASP A 60 6.43 7.05 40.03
CA ASP A 60 5.20 6.26 40.01
C ASP A 60 4.01 7.19 39.68
N PRO A 61 3.32 6.98 38.55
CA PRO A 61 2.24 7.85 38.14
C PRO A 61 1.00 7.79 39.04
N THR A 62 0.91 6.76 39.90
CA THR A 62 -0.26 6.61 40.80
C THR A 62 -0.20 7.48 42.03
N ASN A 63 1.02 7.83 42.48
CA ASN A 63 1.20 8.61 43.72
C ASN A 63 2.20 9.76 43.56
N GLY A 64 2.84 9.92 42.39
CA GLY A 64 3.80 10.97 42.13
C GLY A 64 5.16 10.81 42.85
N GLN A 65 5.42 9.68 43.48
CA GLN A 65 6.66 9.46 44.25
C GLN A 65 7.74 8.74 43.40
N PRO A 66 9.01 9.00 43.66
CA PRO A 66 10.09 8.24 43.04
C PRO A 66 9.99 6.73 43.36
N VAL A 67 10.17 5.91 42.31
CA VAL A 67 10.25 4.46 42.50
C VAL A 67 11.57 4.07 43.18
N PRO A 68 11.54 3.41 44.36
CA PRO A 68 12.73 3.04 45.12
C PRO A 68 13.68 2.20 44.26
N GLY A 69 14.97 2.58 44.23
CA GLY A 69 15.98 1.88 43.43
C GLY A 69 15.68 1.78 41.92
N LYS A 70 14.68 2.50 41.40
CA LYS A 70 14.17 2.39 40.04
C LYS A 70 13.75 0.96 39.66
N GLN A 71 13.29 0.19 40.67
CA GLN A 71 12.84 -1.19 40.52
C GLN A 71 11.31 -1.27 40.50
N ILE A 72 10.73 -1.71 39.42
CA ILE A 72 9.29 -1.89 39.29
C ILE A 72 8.98 -3.40 39.42
N PRO A 73 8.28 -3.84 40.47
CA PRO A 73 7.91 -5.25 40.60
C PRO A 73 7.13 -5.73 39.38
N VAL A 74 7.47 -6.91 38.83
CA VAL A 74 6.80 -7.49 37.66
C VAL A 74 5.29 -7.66 37.89
N SER A 75 4.86 -7.86 39.13
CA SER A 75 3.46 -7.94 39.53
C SER A 75 2.67 -6.64 39.21
N ARG A 76 3.34 -5.51 39.12
CA ARG A 76 2.78 -4.21 38.78
C ARG A 76 2.70 -3.94 37.24
N PHE A 77 3.28 -4.81 36.46
CA PHE A 77 3.22 -4.65 35.00
C PHE A 77 1.78 -4.72 34.50
N GLY A 78 1.42 -3.81 33.60
CA GLY A 78 0.14 -3.86 32.90
C GLY A 78 0.03 -5.13 32.02
N PRO A 79 -1.19 -5.50 31.63
CA PRO A 79 -1.43 -6.71 30.83
C PRO A 79 -0.63 -6.72 29.53
N THR A 80 -0.54 -5.59 28.85
CA THR A 80 0.21 -5.44 27.60
C THR A 80 1.70 -5.74 27.77
N ALA A 81 2.34 -5.16 28.80
CA ALA A 81 3.74 -5.38 29.07
C ALA A 81 4.02 -6.87 29.41
N ARG A 82 3.16 -7.48 30.22
CA ARG A 82 3.27 -8.91 30.55
C ARG A 82 3.12 -9.80 29.31
N ALA A 83 2.15 -9.53 28.47
CA ALA A 83 1.91 -10.29 27.25
C ALA A 83 3.07 -10.20 26.26
N LEU A 84 3.65 -9.00 26.09
CA LEU A 84 4.76 -8.77 25.16
C LEU A 84 6.08 -9.32 25.70
N PHE A 85 6.42 -9.00 26.93
CA PHE A 85 7.67 -9.42 27.54
C PHE A 85 7.71 -10.94 27.79
N GLY A 86 6.56 -11.57 27.99
CA GLY A 86 6.40 -13.01 28.07
C GLY A 86 6.44 -13.76 26.76
N ASN A 87 6.46 -13.04 25.62
CA ASN A 87 6.42 -13.66 24.29
C ASN A 87 7.58 -13.19 23.41
N PRO A 88 8.77 -13.81 23.49
CA PRO A 88 9.93 -13.45 22.67
C PRO A 88 9.72 -13.63 21.16
N ALA A 89 8.75 -14.44 20.73
CA ALA A 89 8.40 -14.60 19.32
C ALA A 89 7.73 -13.33 18.75
N LEU A 90 7.02 -12.57 19.58
CA LEU A 90 6.41 -11.30 19.17
C LEU A 90 7.31 -10.10 19.49
N TYR A 91 7.94 -10.09 20.67
CA TYR A 91 8.82 -9.02 21.12
C TYR A 91 10.17 -9.60 21.56
N PRO A 92 11.10 -9.77 20.61
CA PRO A 92 12.37 -10.47 20.84
C PRO A 92 13.30 -9.72 21.81
N LEU A 93 14.26 -10.45 22.37
CA LEU A 93 15.37 -9.87 23.13
C LEU A 93 16.41 -9.24 22.20
N PRO A 94 17.27 -8.34 22.72
CA PRO A 94 18.42 -7.86 21.96
C PRO A 94 19.26 -9.02 21.43
N ASN A 95 19.73 -8.91 20.18
CA ASN A 95 20.62 -9.89 19.55
C ASN A 95 21.96 -9.29 19.09
N GLN A 96 22.18 -8.02 19.41
CA GLN A 96 23.44 -7.33 19.20
C GLN A 96 23.65 -6.22 20.23
N VAL A 97 24.88 -5.70 20.31
CA VAL A 97 25.22 -4.59 21.20
C VAL A 97 24.58 -3.32 20.66
N GLY A 98 23.80 -2.65 21.52
CA GLY A 98 23.24 -1.35 21.22
C GLY A 98 24.20 -0.21 21.58
N PHE A 99 23.86 0.99 21.15
CA PHE A 99 24.63 2.20 21.44
C PHE A 99 23.78 3.26 22.17
N GLY A 100 24.38 4.41 22.46
CA GLY A 100 23.76 5.49 23.21
C GLY A 100 23.83 5.31 24.74
N PRO A 101 23.32 6.30 25.50
CA PRO A 101 23.48 6.33 26.97
C PRO A 101 22.89 5.12 27.72
N LEU A 102 21.84 4.53 27.16
CA LEU A 102 21.18 3.35 27.74
C LEU A 102 21.60 2.04 27.07
N GLY A 103 22.48 2.08 26.06
CA GLY A 103 22.92 0.89 25.32
C GLY A 103 21.80 0.19 24.53
N VAL A 104 20.70 0.85 24.23
CA VAL A 104 19.55 0.20 23.59
C VAL A 104 19.34 0.57 22.11
N ASN A 105 19.97 1.65 21.64
CA ASN A 105 19.78 2.07 20.26
C ASN A 105 20.35 1.02 19.31
N GLY A 106 19.51 0.55 18.39
CA GLY A 106 19.89 -0.45 17.39
C GLY A 106 20.32 -1.81 17.97
N ASN A 107 19.86 -2.19 19.15
CA ASN A 107 20.27 -3.43 19.82
C ASN A 107 19.61 -4.70 19.28
N TYR A 108 18.78 -4.57 18.27
CA TYR A 108 18.14 -5.71 17.62
C TYR A 108 18.23 -5.59 16.09
N ALA A 109 18.76 -6.60 15.46
CA ALA A 109 18.83 -6.73 14.01
C ALA A 109 17.89 -7.83 13.52
N ALA A 110 17.20 -7.56 12.42
CA ALA A 110 16.33 -8.52 11.74
C ALA A 110 16.43 -8.35 10.22
N GLY A 111 15.89 -9.33 9.50
CA GLY A 111 15.64 -9.20 8.09
C GLY A 111 14.28 -8.56 7.81
N PHE A 112 14.18 -7.83 6.71
CA PHE A 112 12.88 -7.44 6.18
C PHE A 112 12.69 -8.06 4.78
N ALA A 113 11.44 -8.33 4.43
CA ALA A 113 11.05 -8.71 3.08
C ALA A 113 10.03 -7.71 2.54
N ASN A 114 10.30 -7.16 1.36
CA ASN A 114 9.35 -6.34 0.63
C ASN A 114 9.04 -7.04 -0.70
N LEU A 115 7.75 -7.29 -0.92
CA LEU A 115 7.25 -8.03 -2.06
C LEU A 115 6.44 -7.09 -2.94
N ILE A 116 6.76 -7.05 -4.23
CA ILE A 116 5.97 -6.32 -5.22
C ILE A 116 5.48 -7.32 -6.26
N ASN A 117 4.19 -7.36 -6.45
CA ASN A 117 3.54 -8.07 -7.53
C ASN A 117 2.84 -7.06 -8.41
N ASN A 118 3.14 -7.07 -9.69
CA ASN A 118 2.39 -6.30 -10.67
C ASN A 118 1.95 -7.22 -11.80
N ASN A 119 0.68 -7.15 -12.15
CA ASN A 119 0.11 -7.85 -13.29
C ASN A 119 -0.60 -6.84 -14.15
N GLN A 120 -0.36 -6.87 -15.46
CA GLN A 120 -1.06 -6.02 -16.39
C GLN A 120 -1.34 -6.75 -17.70
N GLY A 121 -2.43 -6.37 -18.33
CA GLY A 121 -2.81 -6.94 -19.61
C GLY A 121 -3.72 -6.02 -20.39
N ASP A 122 -3.67 -6.18 -21.69
CA ASP A 122 -4.48 -5.43 -22.64
C ASP A 122 -5.17 -6.37 -23.63
N VAL A 123 -6.36 -6.00 -24.00
CA VAL A 123 -7.06 -6.57 -25.14
C VAL A 123 -7.43 -5.41 -26.09
N LYS A 124 -7.04 -5.53 -27.34
CA LYS A 124 -7.33 -4.54 -28.37
C LYS A 124 -8.00 -5.21 -29.58
N VAL A 125 -8.97 -4.52 -30.15
CA VAL A 125 -9.65 -4.92 -31.38
C VAL A 125 -9.64 -3.75 -32.35
N ASP A 126 -9.20 -4.00 -33.57
CA ASP A 126 -9.27 -3.06 -34.67
C ASP A 126 -10.25 -3.60 -35.71
N TYR A 127 -11.27 -2.82 -36.05
CA TYR A 127 -12.32 -3.20 -36.93
C TYR A 127 -12.53 -2.17 -38.09
N ARG A 128 -12.24 -2.60 -39.30
CA ARG A 128 -12.58 -1.86 -40.50
C ARG A 128 -14.05 -2.14 -40.81
N LEU A 129 -14.93 -1.28 -40.25
CA LEU A 129 -16.38 -1.41 -40.37
C LEU A 129 -16.83 -1.22 -41.82
N SER A 130 -16.26 -0.21 -42.53
CA SER A 130 -16.45 0.09 -43.93
C SER A 130 -15.14 0.65 -44.54
N PRO A 131 -15.07 0.90 -45.86
CA PRO A 131 -13.93 1.60 -46.44
C PRO A 131 -13.68 3.00 -45.88
N LYS A 132 -14.69 3.59 -45.24
CA LYS A 132 -14.65 4.93 -44.66
C LYS A 132 -14.63 4.94 -43.12
N ASP A 133 -14.89 3.81 -42.47
CA ASP A 133 -15.05 3.73 -41.02
C ASP A 133 -14.09 2.72 -40.41
N ASN A 134 -13.24 3.18 -39.50
CA ASN A 134 -12.37 2.36 -38.69
C ASN A 134 -12.73 2.55 -37.21
N LEU A 135 -12.95 1.44 -36.53
CA LEU A 135 -13.24 1.38 -35.12
C LEU A 135 -12.11 0.66 -34.41
N MET A 136 -11.64 1.23 -33.30
CA MET A 136 -10.70 0.60 -32.41
C MET A 136 -11.30 0.56 -31.00
N ALA A 137 -11.25 -0.58 -30.35
CA ALA A 137 -11.56 -0.72 -28.94
C ALA A 137 -10.37 -1.34 -28.20
N ARG A 138 -10.06 -0.82 -27.02
CA ARG A 138 -9.03 -1.37 -26.14
C ARG A 138 -9.53 -1.37 -24.70
N TYR A 139 -9.27 -2.46 -24.01
CA TYR A 139 -9.42 -2.57 -22.58
C TYR A 139 -8.08 -2.94 -21.96
N SER A 140 -7.68 -2.24 -20.90
CA SER A 140 -6.46 -2.49 -20.14
C SER A 140 -6.83 -2.72 -18.68
N ASN A 141 -6.19 -3.69 -18.06
CA ASN A 141 -6.30 -3.98 -16.64
C ASN A 141 -4.91 -4.12 -16.03
N GLY A 142 -4.71 -3.54 -14.86
CA GLY A 142 -3.48 -3.65 -14.09
C GLY A 142 -3.81 -3.85 -12.60
N ALA A 143 -2.94 -4.58 -11.91
CA ALA A 143 -3.01 -4.75 -10.46
C ALA A 143 -1.58 -4.67 -9.91
N TYR A 144 -1.32 -3.59 -9.18
CA TYR A 144 -0.06 -3.38 -8.47
C TYR A 144 -0.30 -3.62 -6.98
N GLU A 145 0.42 -4.59 -6.43
CA GLU A 145 0.31 -4.98 -5.03
C GLU A 145 1.69 -4.93 -4.36
N THR A 146 1.75 -4.32 -3.18
CA THR A 146 2.92 -4.42 -2.31
C THR A 146 2.55 -5.15 -1.04
N LEU A 147 3.40 -6.05 -0.64
CA LEU A 147 3.30 -6.80 0.61
C LEU A 147 4.67 -6.81 1.27
N GLY A 148 4.71 -6.63 2.58
CA GLY A 148 5.95 -6.80 3.30
C GLY A 148 6.10 -5.90 4.49
N SER A 149 7.03 -6.27 5.34
CA SER A 149 7.37 -5.56 6.55
C SER A 149 8.81 -5.07 6.48
N ARG A 150 8.97 -3.77 6.52
CA ARG A 150 10.27 -3.15 6.83
C ARG A 150 10.50 -3.05 8.33
N ALA A 151 9.56 -3.51 9.13
CA ALA A 151 9.67 -3.49 10.58
C ALA A 151 10.50 -4.67 11.05
N ALA A 152 11.44 -4.40 11.95
CA ALA A 152 12.28 -5.41 12.55
C ALA A 152 11.52 -6.29 13.55
N LEU A 153 10.38 -5.82 14.06
CA LEU A 153 9.62 -6.53 15.10
C LEU A 153 8.37 -7.18 14.51
N PRO A 154 8.07 -8.44 14.89
CA PRO A 154 6.83 -9.12 14.48
C PRO A 154 5.55 -8.38 14.88
N VAL A 155 5.57 -7.65 16.01
CA VAL A 155 4.44 -6.83 16.48
C VAL A 155 4.32 -5.46 15.79
N PHE A 156 5.25 -5.12 14.93
CA PHE A 156 5.22 -3.91 14.14
C PHE A 156 5.15 -4.28 12.66
N MET A 157 3.98 -4.56 12.21
CA MET A 157 3.72 -4.93 10.83
C MET A 157 3.55 -3.69 9.96
N THR A 158 4.04 -3.76 8.76
CA THR A 158 3.70 -2.78 7.72
C THR A 158 2.63 -3.37 6.83
N GLY A 159 1.60 -2.59 6.56
CA GLY A 159 0.56 -2.95 5.62
C GLY A 159 1.07 -3.08 4.19
N GLY A 160 0.16 -3.37 3.30
CA GLY A 160 0.42 -3.38 1.88
C GLY A 160 -0.39 -2.33 1.16
N THR A 161 -0.15 -2.21 -0.12
CA THR A 161 -1.01 -1.45 -1.03
C THR A 161 -1.58 -2.39 -2.08
N ASP A 162 -2.79 -2.08 -2.55
CA ASP A 162 -3.43 -2.79 -3.65
C ASP A 162 -4.05 -1.75 -4.57
N ASN A 163 -3.44 -1.58 -5.72
CA ASN A 163 -3.77 -0.50 -6.63
C ASN A 163 -4.24 -1.05 -7.98
N PRO A 164 -5.49 -1.54 -8.07
CA PRO A 164 -6.06 -1.95 -9.34
C PRO A 164 -6.31 -0.74 -10.25
N THR A 165 -5.98 -0.90 -11.51
CA THR A 165 -6.20 0.08 -12.56
C THR A 165 -6.98 -0.54 -13.70
N GLN A 166 -7.88 0.22 -14.29
CA GLN A 166 -8.67 -0.19 -15.44
C GLN A 166 -8.76 0.97 -16.42
N SER A 167 -8.68 0.68 -17.70
CA SER A 167 -9.03 1.66 -18.73
C SER A 167 -9.71 1.02 -19.93
N ALA A 168 -10.64 1.74 -20.51
CA ALA A 168 -11.29 1.37 -21.74
C ALA A 168 -11.28 2.57 -22.68
N VAL A 169 -11.06 2.33 -23.96
CA VAL A 169 -11.15 3.34 -25.00
C VAL A 169 -11.80 2.76 -26.24
N VAL A 170 -12.69 3.55 -26.81
CA VAL A 170 -13.25 3.30 -28.14
C VAL A 170 -12.94 4.52 -28.99
N ASN A 171 -12.33 4.30 -30.14
CA ASN A 171 -11.99 5.33 -31.10
C ASN A 171 -12.62 5.00 -32.44
N TRP A 172 -13.33 5.96 -33.01
CA TRP A 172 -13.93 5.86 -34.31
C TRP A 172 -13.39 6.94 -35.24
N ASN A 173 -12.78 6.50 -36.31
CA ASN A 173 -12.28 7.34 -37.39
C ASN A 173 -13.18 7.19 -38.61
N ARG A 174 -13.75 8.29 -39.09
CA ARG A 174 -14.58 8.33 -40.29
C ARG A 174 -14.05 9.29 -41.33
N THR A 175 -13.87 8.79 -42.55
CA THR A 175 -13.56 9.58 -43.74
C THR A 175 -14.85 9.93 -44.45
N PHE A 176 -15.36 11.15 -44.28
CA PHE A 176 -16.55 11.61 -44.92
C PHE A 176 -16.33 11.85 -46.45
N SER A 177 -15.17 12.42 -46.78
CA SER A 177 -14.74 12.67 -48.16
C SER A 177 -13.20 12.61 -48.24
N ALA A 178 -12.64 12.77 -49.45
CA ALA A 178 -11.20 12.89 -49.64
C ALA A 178 -10.58 14.06 -48.88
N THR A 179 -11.38 15.03 -48.42
CA THR A 179 -10.92 16.24 -47.75
C THR A 179 -11.42 16.37 -46.29
N ILE A 180 -12.31 15.48 -45.85
CA ILE A 180 -12.91 15.58 -44.50
C ILE A 180 -12.78 14.28 -43.76
N VAL A 181 -12.10 14.34 -42.62
CA VAL A 181 -11.93 13.21 -41.68
C VAL A 181 -12.39 13.64 -40.28
N ASN A 182 -13.11 12.77 -39.62
CA ASN A 182 -13.50 12.93 -38.21
C ASN A 182 -12.91 11.82 -37.36
N GLU A 183 -12.48 12.19 -36.15
CA GLU A 183 -12.10 11.29 -35.08
C GLU A 183 -12.99 11.53 -33.86
N ALA A 184 -13.70 10.50 -33.43
CA ALA A 184 -14.46 10.51 -32.18
C ALA A 184 -13.90 9.45 -31.24
N ARG A 185 -13.72 9.83 -29.98
CA ARG A 185 -13.17 8.94 -28.96
C ARG A 185 -13.95 9.06 -27.66
N VAL A 186 -14.22 7.91 -27.05
CA VAL A 186 -14.73 7.82 -25.69
C VAL A 186 -13.73 6.98 -24.89
N SER A 187 -13.32 7.49 -23.74
CA SER A 187 -12.44 6.74 -22.84
C SER A 187 -12.91 6.81 -21.40
N TYR A 188 -12.68 5.73 -20.71
CA TYR A 188 -12.87 5.58 -19.27
C TYR A 188 -11.57 5.11 -18.65
N SER A 189 -11.20 5.66 -17.50
CA SER A 189 -10.14 5.12 -16.67
C SER A 189 -10.56 5.14 -15.21
N ARG A 190 -10.16 4.09 -14.51
CA ARG A 190 -10.31 3.94 -13.07
C ARG A 190 -8.97 3.61 -12.46
N VAL A 191 -8.58 4.35 -11.45
CA VAL A 191 -7.42 4.06 -10.59
C VAL A 191 -7.91 3.95 -9.17
N VAL A 192 -7.57 2.87 -8.51
CA VAL A 192 -7.81 2.72 -7.07
C VAL A 192 -6.46 2.73 -6.37
N ILE A 193 -6.33 3.55 -5.35
CA ILE A 193 -5.19 3.58 -4.44
C ILE A 193 -5.72 3.16 -3.08
N GLN A 194 -5.30 1.97 -2.65
CA GLN A 194 -5.76 1.39 -1.40
C GLN A 194 -4.57 1.06 -0.51
N ASP A 195 -4.50 1.75 0.63
CA ASP A 195 -3.60 1.39 1.71
C ASP A 195 -4.33 0.42 2.64
N ARG A 196 -3.79 -0.77 2.74
CA ARG A 196 -4.30 -1.80 3.65
C ARG A 196 -3.73 -1.59 5.04
N PRO A 197 -4.55 -1.74 6.08
CA PRO A 197 -4.07 -1.67 7.46
C PRO A 197 -3.01 -2.74 7.72
N ILE A 198 -2.21 -2.49 8.73
CA ILE A 198 -0.98 -3.21 9.02
C ILE A 198 -1.16 -4.70 9.29
N ASP A 199 -2.21 -5.15 9.88
CA ASP A 199 -2.46 -6.59 10.08
C ASP A 199 -3.62 -7.11 9.22
N TRP A 200 -3.68 -6.66 7.97
CA TRP A 200 -4.74 -7.10 7.07
C TRP A 200 -4.76 -8.61 6.82
N SER A 201 -3.62 -9.29 7.03
CA SER A 201 -3.52 -10.76 6.97
C SER A 201 -4.10 -11.46 8.21
N GLY A 202 -4.44 -10.70 9.25
CA GLY A 202 -4.98 -11.22 10.50
C GLY A 202 -3.98 -11.93 11.40
N GLN A 203 -2.68 -11.69 11.24
CA GLN A 203 -1.63 -12.39 11.98
C GLN A 203 -1.70 -12.15 13.49
N LEU A 204 -2.03 -10.92 13.93
CA LEU A 204 -2.30 -10.62 15.33
C LEU A 204 -3.76 -10.90 15.73
N GLY A 205 -4.65 -11.00 14.76
CA GLY A 205 -6.07 -11.29 14.93
C GLY A 205 -6.94 -10.05 15.09
N THR A 206 -8.25 -10.27 15.01
CA THR A 206 -9.27 -9.22 15.11
C THR A 206 -9.48 -8.71 16.54
N ASP A 207 -8.94 -9.40 17.52
CA ASP A 207 -9.05 -9.14 18.95
C ASP A 207 -7.71 -8.81 19.65
N ALA A 208 -6.70 -8.42 18.88
CA ALA A 208 -5.36 -8.21 19.40
C ALA A 208 -5.34 -7.21 20.57
N ASN A 209 -6.07 -6.12 20.49
CA ASN A 209 -6.16 -5.16 21.60
C ASN A 209 -6.66 -5.84 22.89
N ALA A 210 -7.73 -6.61 22.83
CA ALA A 210 -8.26 -7.31 23.99
C ALA A 210 -7.27 -8.34 24.53
N ARG A 211 -6.61 -9.10 23.66
CA ARG A 211 -5.57 -10.08 24.03
C ARG A 211 -4.37 -9.45 24.73
N PHE A 212 -4.03 -8.22 24.38
CA PHE A 212 -2.98 -7.44 25.00
C PHE A 212 -3.47 -6.53 26.14
N GLY A 213 -4.75 -6.63 26.52
CA GLY A 213 -5.33 -5.91 27.64
C GLY A 213 -5.58 -4.42 27.34
N ILE A 214 -5.77 -4.04 26.09
CA ILE A 214 -6.15 -2.71 25.66
C ILE A 214 -7.67 -2.66 25.51
N PRO A 215 -8.38 -1.88 26.34
CA PRO A 215 -9.83 -1.81 26.30
C PRO A 215 -10.33 -0.95 25.12
N GLY A 216 -11.64 -0.99 24.86
CA GLY A 216 -12.30 -0.10 23.90
C GLY A 216 -12.70 -0.76 22.58
N GLY A 217 -12.39 -2.05 22.40
CA GLY A 217 -12.64 -2.77 21.15
C GLY A 217 -11.74 -2.32 20.00
N GLN A 218 -11.93 -2.93 18.84
CA GLN A 218 -11.22 -2.54 17.64
C GLN A 218 -12.02 -2.85 16.38
N PRO A 219 -12.07 -1.91 15.40
CA PRO A 219 -12.86 -2.09 14.18
C PRO A 219 -12.13 -2.89 13.08
N ILE A 220 -10.82 -3.07 13.20
CA ILE A 220 -9.97 -3.80 12.24
C ILE A 220 -8.96 -4.67 12.99
N ALA A 221 -8.42 -5.70 12.32
CA ALA A 221 -7.35 -6.52 12.85
C ALA A 221 -6.08 -5.70 13.13
N GLY A 222 -5.27 -6.15 14.09
CA GLY A 222 -4.01 -5.53 14.47
C GLY A 222 -3.99 -5.03 15.92
N LEU A 223 -2.85 -4.51 16.33
CA LEU A 223 -2.61 -3.95 17.66
C LEU A 223 -2.52 -2.43 17.57
N SER A 224 -3.17 -1.71 18.46
CA SER A 224 -3.03 -0.25 18.59
C SER A 224 -1.57 0.16 18.76
N ASN A 225 -1.22 1.32 18.25
CA ASN A 225 0.12 1.85 18.37
C ASN A 225 0.43 2.21 19.84
N ILE A 226 1.52 1.68 20.36
CA ILE A 226 2.06 2.06 21.66
C ILE A 226 3.42 2.70 21.40
N ALA A 227 3.46 4.02 21.52
CA ALA A 227 4.68 4.79 21.34
C ALA A 227 5.50 4.76 22.64
N THR A 228 6.79 4.55 22.47
CA THR A 228 7.75 4.55 23.60
C THR A 228 8.88 5.53 23.28
N GLY A 229 9.47 6.14 24.30
CA GLY A 229 10.53 7.13 24.09
C GLY A 229 11.92 6.55 23.90
N GLN A 230 12.16 5.31 24.31
CA GLN A 230 13.51 4.72 24.40
C GLN A 230 13.72 3.52 23.49
N VAL A 231 12.69 2.79 23.18
CA VAL A 231 12.72 1.64 22.29
C VAL A 231 11.68 1.82 21.18
N ALA A 232 11.72 0.98 20.17
CA ALA A 232 10.74 1.04 19.09
C ALA A 232 9.31 0.93 19.62
N GLY A 233 8.45 1.77 19.14
CA GLY A 233 7.01 1.61 19.34
C GLY A 233 6.53 0.29 18.76
N ILE A 234 5.39 -0.19 19.24
CA ILE A 234 4.75 -1.42 18.79
C ILE A 234 3.36 -1.15 18.27
N GLY A 235 2.80 -2.10 17.54
CA GLY A 235 1.49 -1.97 16.95
C GLY A 235 1.44 -0.94 15.83
N SER A 236 0.26 -0.46 15.54
CA SER A 236 -0.02 0.41 14.41
C SER A 236 -1.15 1.39 14.68
N LEU A 237 -1.13 2.53 14.02
CA LEU A 237 -2.27 3.44 13.97
C LEU A 237 -3.49 2.82 13.25
N GLY A 238 -3.28 1.80 12.42
CA GLY A 238 -4.34 1.24 11.60
C GLY A 238 -4.87 2.24 10.57
N ILE A 239 -3.97 3.04 9.96
CA ILE A 239 -4.38 3.97 8.91
C ILE A 239 -4.78 3.17 7.70
N ALA A 240 -6.03 3.35 7.31
CA ALA A 240 -6.58 2.78 6.09
C ALA A 240 -7.04 3.91 5.17
N SER A 241 -6.72 3.79 3.90
CA SER A 241 -7.22 4.70 2.88
C SER A 241 -7.68 3.93 1.66
N ASN A 242 -8.70 4.46 1.00
CA ASN A 242 -9.18 3.97 -0.28
C ASN A 242 -9.61 5.18 -1.11
N THR A 243 -8.90 5.43 -2.18
CA THR A 243 -9.24 6.48 -3.12
C THR A 243 -9.51 5.83 -4.48
N ALA A 244 -10.71 6.03 -5.00
CA ALA A 244 -11.11 5.56 -6.33
C ALA A 244 -11.39 6.75 -7.24
N ASP A 245 -10.56 6.91 -8.25
CA ASP A 245 -10.65 7.95 -9.26
C ASP A 245 -11.25 7.37 -10.52
N ASN A 246 -12.35 7.96 -10.99
CA ASN A 246 -12.97 7.62 -12.27
C ASN A 246 -12.89 8.84 -13.19
N LYS A 247 -12.46 8.61 -14.41
CA LYS A 247 -12.28 9.65 -15.41
C LYS A 247 -12.94 9.22 -16.72
N PHE A 248 -13.87 10.03 -17.19
CA PHE A 248 -14.55 9.86 -18.47
C PHE A 248 -14.12 10.98 -19.39
N ILE A 249 -13.71 10.66 -20.60
CA ILE A 249 -13.31 11.66 -21.60
C ILE A 249 -14.05 11.37 -22.89
N TYR A 250 -14.70 12.38 -23.38
CA TYR A 250 -15.35 12.43 -24.69
C TYR A 250 -14.58 13.41 -25.54
N TYR A 251 -14.20 13.00 -26.71
CA TYR A 251 -13.34 13.76 -27.61
C TYR A 251 -13.86 13.66 -29.03
N ASN A 252 -13.89 14.78 -29.75
CA ASN A 252 -14.19 14.80 -31.17
C ASN A 252 -13.34 15.83 -31.91
N ASN A 253 -12.77 15.43 -33.02
CA ASN A 253 -12.02 16.30 -33.92
C ASN A 253 -12.45 16.11 -35.36
N LEU A 254 -12.65 17.21 -36.03
CA LEU A 254 -12.89 17.30 -37.49
C LEU A 254 -11.67 17.93 -38.13
N THR A 255 -11.14 17.28 -39.15
CA THR A 255 -10.09 17.82 -40.01
C THR A 255 -10.67 18.04 -41.42
N TRP A 256 -10.55 19.24 -41.92
CA TRP A 256 -11.02 19.63 -43.25
C TRP A 256 -9.90 20.27 -44.06
N GLN A 257 -9.55 19.66 -45.18
CA GLN A 257 -8.66 20.23 -46.20
C GLN A 257 -9.47 21.06 -47.17
N LYS A 258 -9.34 22.38 -47.09
CA LYS A 258 -9.99 23.32 -48.02
C LYS A 258 -8.93 24.02 -48.89
N ASN A 259 -8.78 23.57 -50.10
CA ASN A 259 -7.72 24.05 -51.03
C ASN A 259 -6.33 23.91 -50.39
N LYS A 260 -5.64 25.03 -50.16
CA LYS A 260 -4.32 25.10 -49.52
C LYS A 260 -4.38 25.17 -47.98
N HIS A 261 -5.58 25.22 -47.41
CA HIS A 261 -5.77 25.36 -45.96
C HIS A 261 -6.18 24.04 -45.32
N LEU A 262 -5.55 23.70 -44.21
CA LEU A 262 -5.95 22.62 -43.32
C LEU A 262 -6.62 23.21 -42.07
N ILE A 263 -7.91 22.98 -41.93
CA ILE A 263 -8.75 23.46 -40.84
C ILE A 263 -8.99 22.28 -39.88
N LYS A 264 -8.67 22.49 -38.61
CA LYS A 264 -8.96 21.51 -37.55
C LYS A 264 -9.88 22.16 -36.52
N LEU A 265 -10.99 21.50 -36.24
CA LEU A 265 -11.98 21.91 -35.25
C LEU A 265 -12.20 20.74 -34.31
N GLY A 266 -12.24 21.00 -33.01
CA GLY A 266 -12.46 19.92 -32.05
C GLY A 266 -12.67 20.41 -30.64
N GLY A 267 -13.03 19.49 -29.81
CA GLY A 267 -13.22 19.72 -28.37
C GLY A 267 -13.19 18.42 -27.58
N ASN A 268 -13.03 18.58 -26.30
CA ASN A 268 -13.17 17.48 -25.36
C ASN A 268 -14.03 17.90 -24.17
N PHE A 269 -14.71 16.92 -23.61
CA PHE A 269 -15.41 17.03 -22.34
C PHE A 269 -14.86 15.96 -21.40
N MET A 270 -14.50 16.36 -20.20
CA MET A 270 -13.98 15.45 -19.18
C MET A 270 -14.86 15.54 -17.94
N ARG A 271 -15.29 14.36 -17.47
CA ARG A 271 -15.88 14.20 -16.15
C ARG A 271 -14.91 13.44 -15.27
N TYR A 272 -14.53 14.05 -14.15
CA TYR A 272 -13.72 13.45 -13.12
C TYR A 272 -14.57 13.22 -11.87
N GLN A 273 -14.44 12.03 -11.28
CA GLN A 273 -15.14 11.66 -10.06
C GLN A 273 -14.15 10.96 -9.13
N GLN A 274 -13.97 11.49 -7.94
CA GLN A 274 -13.16 10.89 -6.90
C GLN A 274 -14.04 10.48 -5.72
N ASN A 275 -13.88 9.23 -5.29
CA ASN A 275 -14.43 8.73 -4.04
C ASN A 275 -13.27 8.39 -3.11
N ARG A 276 -13.22 9.01 -1.94
CA ARG A 276 -12.15 8.80 -0.98
C ARG A 276 -12.70 8.41 0.38
N TYR A 277 -12.14 7.34 0.92
CA TYR A 277 -12.19 7.01 2.34
C TYR A 277 -10.80 7.22 2.94
N TYR A 278 -10.76 7.81 4.14
CA TYR A 278 -9.54 7.99 4.92
C TYR A 278 -9.88 7.92 6.41
N SER A 279 -9.20 7.05 7.14
CA SER A 279 -9.46 6.80 8.55
C SER A 279 -8.96 7.90 9.51
N GLY A 280 -8.33 8.94 8.97
CA GLY A 280 -7.75 10.03 9.77
C GLY A 280 -6.30 9.76 10.20
N ASN A 281 -5.63 10.80 10.69
CA ASN A 281 -4.20 10.76 11.03
C ASN A 281 -3.90 9.89 12.27
N ASN A 282 -4.88 9.69 13.15
CA ASN A 282 -4.74 8.82 14.31
C ASN A 282 -5.10 7.35 13.98
N GLY A 283 -5.56 7.10 12.74
CA GLY A 283 -6.01 5.78 12.32
C GLY A 283 -7.23 5.29 13.06
N VAL A 284 -7.63 4.05 12.81
CA VAL A 284 -8.78 3.42 13.48
C VAL A 284 -8.40 2.60 14.71
N LEU A 285 -7.12 2.29 14.89
CA LEU A 285 -6.62 1.58 16.07
C LEU A 285 -6.14 2.55 17.16
N GLY A 286 -5.85 3.81 16.80
CA GLY A 286 -5.40 4.81 17.74
C GLY A 286 -3.95 4.65 18.21
N ILE A 287 -3.53 5.57 19.09
CA ILE A 287 -2.18 5.62 19.65
C ILE A 287 -2.22 5.81 21.15
N PHE A 288 -1.43 5.03 21.87
CA PHE A 288 -1.11 5.20 23.29
C PHE A 288 0.31 5.77 23.44
N ARG A 289 0.46 6.79 24.29
CA ARG A 289 1.73 7.46 24.54
C ARG A 289 2.04 7.49 26.03
#